data_afc3ab248ba4792e0f9a3445cd86dee5
#
_entry.id   afc3ab248ba4792e0f9a3445cd86dee5
#
_cell.length_a   1.000
_cell.length_b   1.000
_cell.length_c   1.000
_cell.angle_alpha   90.00
_cell.angle_beta   90.00
_cell.angle_gamma   90.00
#
_symmetry.space_group_name_H-M   'P 1'
#
loop_
_entity.id
_entity.type
_entity.pdbx_description
1 polymer ?
#
loop_
_entity_poly.entity_id
_entity_poly.type
_entity_poly.pdbx_seq_one_letter_code
_entity_poly.pdbx_strand_id
1 'polypeptide(L)'
;GNIIADNKAVCSISVIHSQIEDEAEVTELLTRYLDKDPADIRKKVEKVSSRELIASNVDKETGKKIKAAAVPGIKVDEDYKRSYPYDTLASKVIGFTGADNQGILGLEVTYDSVLTGTNGSINAVTDARGIELAEYSETRTEPIPGNDLVTTLDLNIQRYVTQAAE
;
A
#
# COMPACT_ATOMS: atom_id res chain seq x y z
N GLY A 1 -12.85 13.92 18.72
CA GLY A 1 -11.41 14.28 18.70
C GLY A 1 -10.92 14.53 17.28
N ASN A 2 -9.73 15.09 17.15
CA ASN A 2 -9.10 15.29 15.84
C ASN A 2 -8.23 14.07 15.50
N ILE A 3 -8.29 13.64 14.26
CA ILE A 3 -7.43 12.57 13.76
C ILE A 3 -6.07 13.16 13.41
N ILE A 4 -5.01 12.72 14.10
CA ILE A 4 -3.64 13.22 13.93
C ILE A 4 -2.75 12.24 13.13
N ALA A 5 -3.14 10.99 13.08
CA ALA A 5 -2.56 9.95 12.23
C ALA A 5 -3.67 8.98 11.80
N ASP A 6 -3.69 8.57 10.55
CA ASP A 6 -4.73 7.72 9.96
C ASP A 6 -4.14 6.79 8.90
N ASN A 7 -4.88 5.74 8.55
CA ASN A 7 -4.53 4.82 7.48
C ASN A 7 -5.30 5.18 6.21
N LYS A 8 -4.59 5.70 5.21
CA LYS A 8 -5.16 5.98 3.90
C LYS A 8 -5.12 4.71 3.05
N ALA A 9 -6.27 4.29 2.54
CA ALA A 9 -6.34 3.16 1.61
C ALA A 9 -5.63 3.51 0.30
N VAL A 10 -4.71 2.66 -0.11
CA VAL A 10 -3.92 2.74 -1.33
C VAL A 10 -3.96 1.38 -2.04
N CYS A 11 -3.29 1.26 -3.19
CA CYS A 11 -3.15 0.01 -3.91
C CYS A 11 -1.68 -0.26 -4.22
N SER A 12 -1.33 -1.54 -4.24
CA SER A 12 -0.08 -2.05 -4.80
C SER A 12 -0.37 -2.72 -6.13
N ILE A 13 0.39 -2.36 -7.17
CA ILE A 13 0.26 -2.88 -8.52
C ILE A 13 1.41 -3.81 -8.78
N SER A 14 1.12 -5.05 -9.14
CA SER A 14 2.11 -6.06 -9.51
C SER A 14 1.71 -6.78 -10.80
N VAL A 15 2.67 -7.41 -11.43
CA VAL A 15 2.46 -8.23 -12.62
C VAL A 15 2.93 -9.66 -12.37
N ILE A 16 2.23 -10.60 -12.99
CA ILE A 16 2.59 -12.02 -13.04
C ILE A 16 2.93 -12.35 -14.48
N HIS A 17 4.21 -12.49 -14.79
CA HIS A 17 4.70 -12.65 -16.15
C HIS A 17 4.03 -13.82 -16.90
N SER A 18 3.82 -14.95 -16.23
CA SER A 18 3.18 -16.13 -16.85
C SER A 18 1.71 -15.94 -17.23
N GLN A 19 1.06 -14.88 -16.77
CA GLN A 19 -0.34 -14.54 -17.06
C GLN A 19 -0.44 -13.38 -18.07
N ILE A 20 0.67 -12.77 -18.47
CA ILE A 20 0.68 -11.68 -19.46
C ILE A 20 0.52 -12.29 -20.85
N GLU A 21 -0.51 -11.85 -21.58
CA GLU A 21 -0.75 -12.23 -22.97
C GLU A 21 -0.08 -11.25 -23.94
N ASP A 22 -0.09 -9.96 -23.62
CA ASP A 22 0.52 -8.89 -24.41
C ASP A 22 1.28 -7.91 -23.50
N GLU A 23 2.62 -7.98 -23.55
CA GLU A 23 3.51 -7.12 -22.76
C GLU A 23 3.41 -5.64 -23.16
N ALA A 24 3.08 -5.36 -24.42
CA ALA A 24 2.94 -4.00 -24.91
C ALA A 24 1.66 -3.35 -24.34
N GLU A 25 0.54 -4.08 -24.33
CA GLU A 25 -0.72 -3.64 -23.75
C GLU A 25 -0.57 -3.36 -22.25
N VAL A 26 0.05 -4.29 -21.49
CA VAL A 26 0.33 -4.13 -20.07
C VAL A 26 1.19 -2.89 -19.81
N THR A 27 2.26 -2.71 -20.59
CA THR A 27 3.18 -1.57 -20.45
C THR A 27 2.46 -0.25 -20.76
N GLU A 28 1.68 -0.18 -21.83
CA GLU A 28 0.93 1.02 -22.23
C GLU A 28 -0.10 1.39 -21.15
N LEU A 29 -0.88 0.41 -20.68
CA LEU A 29 -1.88 0.64 -19.64
C LEU A 29 -1.24 1.18 -18.36
N LEU A 30 -0.20 0.53 -17.88
CA LEU A 30 0.48 0.93 -16.64
C LEU A 30 1.16 2.30 -16.78
N THR A 31 1.76 2.60 -17.94
CA THR A 31 2.34 3.92 -18.22
C THR A 31 1.30 5.03 -18.21
N ARG A 32 0.09 4.75 -18.72
CA ARG A 32 -1.01 5.72 -18.76
C ARG A 32 -1.51 6.13 -17.37
N TYR A 33 -1.49 5.22 -16.41
CA TYR A 33 -2.05 5.44 -15.08
C TYR A 33 -1.02 5.65 -13.97
N LEU A 34 0.23 5.27 -14.19
CA LEU A 34 1.30 5.42 -13.21
C LEU A 34 2.30 6.48 -13.69
N ASP A 35 2.65 7.38 -12.78
CA ASP A 35 3.70 8.39 -13.03
C ASP A 35 5.09 7.74 -12.88
N LYS A 36 5.42 6.85 -13.83
CA LYS A 36 6.68 6.11 -13.88
C LYS A 36 7.24 6.08 -15.30
N ASP A 37 8.58 5.96 -15.39
CA ASP A 37 9.25 5.81 -16.68
C ASP A 37 8.75 4.53 -17.40
N PRO A 38 8.28 4.66 -18.65
CA PRO A 38 7.86 3.51 -19.47
C PRO A 38 8.93 2.42 -19.60
N ALA A 39 10.21 2.81 -19.66
CA ALA A 39 11.32 1.87 -19.75
C ALA A 39 11.47 1.02 -18.47
N ASP A 40 11.27 1.62 -17.31
CA ASP A 40 11.31 0.90 -16.02
C ASP A 40 10.12 -0.06 -15.88
N ILE A 41 8.92 0.37 -16.31
CA ILE A 41 7.73 -0.48 -16.31
C ILE A 41 7.99 -1.68 -17.23
N ARG A 42 8.42 -1.43 -18.46
CA ARG A 42 8.70 -2.46 -19.47
C ARG A 42 9.71 -3.49 -18.98
N LYS A 43 10.83 -3.04 -18.42
CA LYS A 43 11.86 -3.92 -17.84
C LYS A 43 11.31 -4.86 -16.77
N LYS A 44 10.35 -4.40 -15.98
CA LYS A 44 9.71 -5.21 -14.94
C LYS A 44 8.66 -6.16 -15.52
N VAL A 45 7.93 -5.74 -16.56
CA VAL A 45 6.92 -6.55 -17.26
C VAL A 45 7.61 -7.72 -17.99
N GLU A 46 8.74 -7.47 -18.67
CA GLU A 46 9.53 -8.48 -19.39
C GLU A 46 10.29 -9.43 -18.45
N LYS A 47 10.39 -9.11 -17.16
CA LYS A 47 11.11 -9.94 -16.19
C LYS A 47 10.33 -11.20 -15.87
N VAL A 48 10.90 -12.36 -16.21
CA VAL A 48 10.33 -13.67 -15.86
C VAL A 48 10.38 -13.89 -14.35
N SER A 49 9.27 -13.64 -13.68
CA SER A 49 9.12 -13.83 -12.24
C SER A 49 7.70 -14.30 -11.92
N SER A 50 7.51 -14.96 -10.78
CA SER A 50 6.18 -15.35 -10.32
C SER A 50 5.29 -14.14 -10.04
N ARG A 51 5.90 -13.06 -9.54
CA ARG A 51 5.23 -11.79 -9.27
C ARG A 51 6.27 -10.67 -9.15
N GLU A 52 6.05 -9.57 -9.86
CA GLU A 52 6.93 -8.40 -9.83
C GLU A 52 6.15 -7.15 -9.43
N LEU A 53 6.62 -6.45 -8.39
CA LEU A 53 6.00 -5.21 -7.93
C LEU A 53 6.35 -4.05 -8.87
N ILE A 54 5.33 -3.47 -9.51
CA ILE A 54 5.47 -2.30 -10.38
C ILE A 54 5.41 -1.01 -9.59
N ALA A 55 4.37 -0.85 -8.77
CA ALA A 55 4.15 0.35 -7.96
C ALA A 55 3.47 0.01 -6.64
N SER A 56 3.85 0.72 -5.58
CA SER A 56 3.17 0.75 -4.30
C SER A 56 2.60 2.14 -4.03
N ASN A 57 1.74 2.25 -3.04
CA ASN A 57 1.12 3.51 -2.63
C ASN A 57 0.35 4.23 -3.76
N VAL A 58 -0.18 3.47 -4.72
CA VAL A 58 -1.04 4.00 -5.79
C VAL A 58 -2.40 4.35 -5.17
N ASP A 59 -2.95 5.48 -5.57
CA ASP A 59 -4.24 5.90 -5.05
C ASP A 59 -5.36 4.91 -5.47
N LYS A 60 -6.38 4.77 -4.60
CA LYS A 60 -7.46 3.79 -4.76
C LYS A 60 -8.25 3.96 -6.06
N GLU A 61 -8.44 5.20 -6.53
CA GLU A 61 -9.19 5.45 -7.77
C GLU A 61 -8.39 5.02 -9.00
N THR A 62 -7.08 5.26 -9.00
CA THR A 62 -6.17 4.77 -10.04
C THR A 62 -6.10 3.25 -10.03
N GLY A 63 -6.00 2.64 -8.85
CA GLY A 63 -6.06 1.18 -8.70
C GLY A 63 -7.34 0.58 -9.27
N LYS A 64 -8.51 1.18 -8.99
CA LYS A 64 -9.79 0.74 -9.56
C LYS A 64 -9.82 0.83 -11.09
N LYS A 65 -9.28 1.91 -11.68
CA LYS A 65 -9.22 2.07 -13.15
C LYS A 65 -8.36 0.99 -13.79
N ILE A 66 -7.20 0.70 -13.21
CA ILE A 66 -6.32 -0.36 -13.69
C ILE A 66 -7.02 -1.72 -13.57
N LYS A 67 -7.66 -2.01 -12.43
CA LYS A 67 -8.40 -3.25 -12.21
C LYS A 67 -9.58 -3.40 -13.18
N ALA A 68 -10.29 -2.30 -13.48
CA ALA A 68 -11.43 -2.30 -14.40
C ALA A 68 -11.03 -2.55 -15.86
N ALA A 69 -9.78 -2.28 -16.25
CA ALA A 69 -9.25 -2.60 -17.58
C ALA A 69 -9.14 -4.11 -17.81
N ALA A 70 -9.13 -4.93 -16.72
CA ALA A 70 -9.12 -6.39 -16.74
C ALA A 70 -8.04 -7.02 -17.64
N VAL A 71 -6.87 -6.35 -17.77
CA VAL A 71 -5.76 -6.85 -18.59
C VAL A 71 -5.08 -8.02 -17.87
N PRO A 72 -4.93 -9.18 -18.56
CA PRO A 72 -4.32 -10.37 -17.98
C PRO A 72 -2.89 -10.10 -17.46
N GLY A 73 -2.55 -10.73 -16.35
CA GLY A 73 -1.22 -10.60 -15.75
C GLY A 73 -1.07 -9.40 -14.80
N ILE A 74 -2.00 -8.44 -14.75
CA ILE A 74 -1.97 -7.33 -13.80
C ILE A 74 -2.74 -7.72 -12.53
N LYS A 75 -2.13 -7.53 -11.38
CA LYS A 75 -2.75 -7.70 -10.06
C LYS A 75 -2.76 -6.37 -9.31
N VAL A 76 -3.92 -6.04 -8.77
CA VAL A 76 -4.16 -4.84 -7.97
C VAL A 76 -4.59 -5.28 -6.59
N ASP A 77 -3.74 -5.08 -5.59
CA ASP A 77 -4.02 -5.42 -4.21
C ASP A 77 -4.32 -4.16 -3.41
N GLU A 78 -5.29 -4.26 -2.52
CA GLU A 78 -5.55 -3.20 -1.55
C GLU A 78 -4.46 -3.20 -0.49
N ASP A 79 -4.03 -2.00 -0.13
CA ASP A 79 -2.98 -1.73 0.84
C ASP A 79 -3.31 -0.45 1.62
N TYR A 80 -2.58 -0.17 2.68
CA TYR A 80 -2.76 1.01 3.51
C TYR A 80 -1.43 1.73 3.68
N LYS A 81 -1.51 3.06 3.60
CA LYS A 81 -0.38 3.95 3.89
C LYS A 81 -0.72 4.81 5.08
N ARG A 82 0.19 4.92 6.04
CA ARG A 82 0.05 5.84 7.15
C ARG A 82 0.08 7.28 6.67
N SER A 83 -0.85 8.08 7.13
CA SER A 83 -1.05 9.48 6.75
C SER A 83 -1.13 10.35 7.98
N TYR A 84 -0.50 11.52 7.92
CA TYR A 84 -0.44 12.50 9.01
C TYR A 84 -1.07 13.81 8.52
N PRO A 85 -2.38 14.04 8.79
CA PRO A 85 -3.14 15.17 8.22
C PRO A 85 -2.61 16.55 8.60
N TYR A 86 -1.80 16.63 9.64
CA TYR A 86 -1.19 17.89 10.13
C TYR A 86 0.31 17.97 9.86
N ASP A 87 0.83 17.18 8.92
CA ASP A 87 2.22 17.15 8.50
C ASP A 87 3.22 17.02 9.68
N THR A 88 4.00 18.08 9.94
CA THR A 88 5.05 18.08 10.96
C THR A 88 4.55 18.36 12.38
N LEU A 89 3.26 18.70 12.56
CA LEU A 89 2.71 19.05 13.87
C LEU A 89 2.81 17.87 14.84
N ALA A 90 3.45 18.09 15.98
CA ALA A 90 3.74 17.05 16.99
C ALA A 90 4.54 15.84 16.47
N SER A 91 5.25 15.96 15.34
CA SER A 91 5.97 14.85 14.69
C SER A 91 6.98 14.15 15.60
N LYS A 92 7.59 14.88 16.55
CA LYS A 92 8.52 14.31 17.53
C LYS A 92 7.82 13.43 18.59
N VAL A 93 6.54 13.66 18.83
CA VAL A 93 5.73 12.88 19.77
C VAL A 93 5.04 11.73 19.04
N ILE A 94 4.34 12.04 17.94
CA ILE A 94 3.63 11.04 17.14
C ILE A 94 4.61 10.06 16.53
N GLY A 95 5.70 10.55 15.95
CA GLY A 95 6.65 9.77 15.20
C GLY A 95 6.20 9.52 13.77
N PHE A 96 6.69 8.43 13.20
CA PHE A 96 6.36 8.00 11.84
C PHE A 96 6.56 6.48 11.69
N THR A 97 5.97 5.94 10.62
CA THR A 97 6.11 4.54 10.24
C THR A 97 7.08 4.37 9.07
N GLY A 98 7.66 3.19 8.95
CA GLY A 98 8.48 2.78 7.81
C GLY A 98 7.66 2.40 6.58
N ALA A 99 8.35 1.88 5.56
CA ALA A 99 7.75 1.45 4.30
C ALA A 99 6.73 0.31 4.49
N ASP A 100 6.95 -0.54 5.48
CA ASP A 100 6.09 -1.67 5.82
C ASP A 100 5.05 -1.32 6.90
N ASN A 101 4.77 -0.03 7.08
CA ASN A 101 3.87 0.53 8.08
C ASN A 101 4.24 0.22 9.54
N GLN A 102 5.43 -0.33 9.81
CA GLN A 102 5.92 -0.52 11.18
C GLN A 102 6.34 0.81 11.82
N GLY A 103 6.06 1.00 13.09
CA GLY A 103 6.47 2.18 13.85
C GLY A 103 8.00 2.30 13.95
N ILE A 104 8.55 3.48 13.61
CA ILE A 104 10.00 3.75 13.67
C ILE A 104 10.33 4.67 14.85
N LEU A 105 9.49 5.65 15.13
CA LEU A 105 9.72 6.66 16.16
C LEU A 105 8.44 7.05 16.89
N GLY A 106 8.56 7.62 18.09
CA GLY A 106 7.48 8.24 18.86
C GLY A 106 6.40 7.25 19.32
N LEU A 107 5.16 7.72 19.31
CA LEU A 107 4.00 6.90 19.69
C LEU A 107 3.80 5.73 18.70
N GLU A 108 4.13 5.92 17.42
CA GLU A 108 4.00 4.88 16.40
C GLU A 108 4.85 3.65 16.76
N VAL A 109 6.09 3.81 17.21
CA VAL A 109 6.92 2.67 17.63
C VAL A 109 6.53 2.15 19.03
N THR A 110 6.15 3.05 19.94
CA THR A 110 5.83 2.64 21.31
C THR A 110 4.57 1.78 21.38
N TYR A 111 3.59 2.10 20.53
CA TYR A 111 2.30 1.42 20.47
C TYR A 111 2.11 0.61 19.19
N ASP A 112 3.20 0.28 18.50
CA ASP A 112 3.16 -0.47 17.23
C ASP A 112 2.31 -1.75 17.36
N SER A 113 2.52 -2.54 18.40
CA SER A 113 1.75 -3.77 18.66
C SER A 113 0.24 -3.57 18.91
N VAL A 114 -0.17 -2.35 19.24
CA VAL A 114 -1.59 -2.00 19.47
C VAL A 114 -2.21 -1.43 18.19
N LEU A 115 -1.43 -0.61 17.46
CA LEU A 115 -1.84 0.08 16.25
C LEU A 115 -1.81 -0.85 15.02
N THR A 116 -0.84 -1.78 15.00
CA THR A 116 -0.73 -2.77 13.94
C THR A 116 -1.81 -3.84 14.13
N GLY A 117 -2.64 -4.03 13.12
CA GLY A 117 -3.61 -5.11 13.09
C GLY A 117 -2.96 -6.46 12.74
N THR A 118 -3.76 -7.38 12.30
CA THR A 118 -3.30 -8.67 11.76
C THR A 118 -3.47 -8.66 10.25
N ASN A 119 -2.38 -8.91 9.53
CA ASN A 119 -2.42 -8.97 8.08
C ASN A 119 -3.32 -10.12 7.62
N GLY A 120 -4.14 -9.84 6.62
CA GLY A 120 -4.83 -10.89 5.88
C GLY A 120 -3.87 -11.71 5.04
N SER A 121 -4.33 -12.84 4.54
CA SER A 121 -3.58 -13.67 3.61
C SER A 121 -4.47 -14.17 2.47
N ILE A 122 -3.88 -14.27 1.28
CA ILE A 122 -4.50 -14.90 0.12
C ILE A 122 -3.64 -16.09 -0.24
N ASN A 123 -4.22 -17.29 -0.11
CA ASN A 123 -3.57 -18.52 -0.52
C ASN A 123 -4.22 -19.00 -1.82
N ALA A 124 -3.47 -18.93 -2.91
CA ALA A 124 -3.87 -19.47 -4.21
C ALA A 124 -3.02 -20.72 -4.50
N VAL A 125 -3.66 -21.74 -5.08
CA VAL A 125 -2.94 -22.92 -5.56
C VAL A 125 -2.43 -22.62 -6.95
N THR A 126 -1.10 -22.72 -7.14
CA THR A 126 -0.44 -22.47 -8.42
C THR A 126 0.17 -23.76 -8.95
N ASP A 127 0.29 -23.86 -10.27
CA ASP A 127 1.09 -24.91 -10.91
C ASP A 127 2.60 -24.65 -10.73
N ALA A 128 3.43 -25.55 -11.29
CA ALA A 128 4.88 -25.43 -11.22
C ALA A 128 5.44 -24.21 -11.99
N ARG A 129 4.62 -23.51 -12.77
CA ARG A 129 4.96 -22.29 -13.51
C ARG A 129 4.46 -21.03 -12.80
N GLY A 130 3.79 -21.16 -11.64
CA GLY A 130 3.22 -20.05 -10.88
C GLY A 130 1.87 -19.55 -11.43
N ILE A 131 1.21 -20.30 -12.29
CA ILE A 131 -0.14 -19.98 -12.82
C ILE A 131 -1.17 -20.48 -11.81
N GLU A 132 -2.08 -19.60 -11.40
CA GLU A 132 -3.20 -19.97 -10.54
C GLU A 132 -4.09 -21.02 -11.24
N LEU A 133 -4.37 -22.10 -10.53
CA LEU A 133 -5.26 -23.13 -11.02
C LEU A 133 -6.70 -22.70 -10.74
N ALA A 134 -7.43 -22.34 -11.79
CA ALA A 134 -8.83 -21.88 -11.70
C ALA A 134 -9.81 -22.87 -11.06
N GLU A 135 -9.45 -24.15 -10.97
CA GLU A 135 -10.23 -25.20 -10.32
C GLU A 135 -10.19 -25.15 -8.79
N TYR A 136 -9.21 -24.41 -8.22
CA TYR A 136 -9.04 -24.25 -6.78
C TYR A 136 -9.41 -22.82 -6.39
N SER A 137 -10.40 -22.69 -5.51
CA SER A 137 -10.79 -21.38 -4.99
C SER A 137 -9.68 -20.79 -4.12
N GLU A 138 -9.41 -19.51 -4.30
CA GLU A 138 -8.54 -18.74 -3.38
C GLU A 138 -9.11 -18.81 -1.96
N THR A 139 -8.28 -19.20 -1.00
CA THR A 139 -8.62 -19.06 0.41
C THR A 139 -8.15 -17.70 0.89
N ARG A 140 -9.11 -16.84 1.21
CA ARG A 140 -8.84 -15.47 1.68
C ARG A 140 -9.11 -15.37 3.18
N THR A 141 -8.13 -14.90 3.93
CA THR A 141 -8.28 -14.48 5.32
C THR A 141 -8.29 -12.97 5.34
N GLU A 142 -9.39 -12.37 5.81
CA GLU A 142 -9.52 -10.92 5.89
C GLU A 142 -8.56 -10.35 6.94
N PRO A 143 -7.98 -9.15 6.71
CA PRO A 143 -7.16 -8.48 7.69
C PRO A 143 -8.01 -8.00 8.87
N ILE A 144 -7.43 -8.04 10.06
CA ILE A 144 -8.04 -7.48 11.27
C ILE A 144 -7.38 -6.11 11.52
N PRO A 145 -8.15 -5.01 11.55
CA PRO A 145 -7.61 -3.68 11.81
C PRO A 145 -7.01 -3.60 13.22
N GLY A 146 -5.99 -2.77 13.39
CA GLY A 146 -5.44 -2.41 14.69
C GLY A 146 -6.40 -1.55 15.49
N ASN A 147 -6.01 -1.25 16.72
CA ASN A 147 -6.80 -0.41 17.63
C ASN A 147 -6.45 1.06 17.46
N ASP A 148 -7.36 1.92 17.88
CA ASP A 148 -7.14 3.35 17.93
C ASP A 148 -6.42 3.75 19.22
N LEU A 149 -5.47 4.68 19.11
CA LEU A 149 -4.80 5.31 20.25
C LEU A 149 -5.36 6.72 20.47
N VAL A 150 -6.04 6.93 21.59
CA VAL A 150 -6.53 8.25 21.99
C VAL A 150 -5.50 8.94 22.86
N THR A 151 -5.04 10.11 22.43
CA THR A 151 -4.04 10.92 23.15
C THR A 151 -4.67 12.14 23.81
N THR A 152 -3.96 12.72 24.77
CA THR A 152 -4.31 14.00 25.42
C THR A 152 -3.68 15.22 24.74
N LEU A 153 -3.10 15.03 23.54
CA LEU A 153 -2.52 16.11 22.74
C LEU A 153 -3.60 17.11 22.32
N ASP A 154 -3.43 18.38 22.69
CA ASP A 154 -4.25 19.48 22.20
C ASP A 154 -3.58 20.13 21.01
N LEU A 155 -4.23 20.10 19.84
CA LEU A 155 -3.67 20.62 18.58
C LEU A 155 -3.44 22.13 18.63
N ASN A 156 -4.27 22.89 19.36
CA ASN A 156 -4.10 24.35 19.44
C ASN A 156 -2.89 24.68 20.30
N ILE A 157 -2.76 24.04 21.46
CA ILE A 157 -1.58 24.18 22.31
C ILE A 157 -0.33 23.77 21.52
N GLN A 158 -0.37 22.64 20.82
CA GLN A 158 0.75 22.18 20.04
C GLN A 158 1.17 23.17 18.93
N ARG A 159 0.21 23.80 18.24
CA ARG A 159 0.48 24.84 17.23
C ARG A 159 1.18 26.04 17.86
N TYR A 160 0.68 26.54 19.00
CA TYR A 160 1.31 27.67 19.69
C TYR A 160 2.73 27.35 20.15
N VAL A 161 2.96 26.15 20.69
CA VAL A 161 4.30 25.72 21.11
C VAL A 161 5.25 25.61 19.93
N THR A 162 4.79 25.02 18.82
CA THR A 162 5.60 24.92 17.58
C THR A 162 5.98 26.30 17.05
N GLN A 163 5.00 27.20 16.94
CA GLN A 163 5.23 28.58 16.47
C GLN A 163 6.16 29.38 17.38
N ALA A 164 6.14 29.11 18.68
CA ALA A 164 7.05 29.79 19.62
C ALA A 164 8.48 29.23 19.62
N ALA A 165 8.65 28.02 19.08
CA ALA A 165 9.95 27.34 19.00
C ALA A 165 10.71 27.56 17.67
N GLU A 166 10.01 28.07 16.65
CA GLU A 166 10.57 28.50 15.35
C GLU A 166 11.13 29.93 15.43
#